data_886789bf68e37368b08389c68e10fe17
#
_entry.id   886789bf68e37368b08389c68e10fe17
#
_cell.length_a   1.000
_cell.length_b   1.000
_cell.length_c   1.000
_cell.angle_alpha   90.00
_cell.angle_beta   90.00
_cell.angle_gamma   90.00
#
_symmetry.space_group_name_H-M   'P 1'
#
loop_
_entity.id
_entity.type
_entity.pdbx_description
1 polymer ?
#
loop_
_entity_poly.entity_id
_entity_poly.type
_entity_poly.pdbx_seq_one_letter_code
_entity_poly.pdbx_strand_id
1 'polypeptide(L)'
;MEETRKKEIKRVIAINDMSCFGKCSLTVALPVISAFGVEAVPLPTAVLSTHTGGFTGYTCLDMTDEMVKIIEHWKTIGFRCDGIYTGYFLNSRQADITAGFIDDFKNPGTKVIVDPVMGDNGKLYAGFDAGFVEDIKKLCKKAHVITPNVTEAML
;
A
#
# COMPACT_ATOMS: atom_id res chain seq x y z
N MET A 1 38.68 19.77 5.32
CA MET A 1 37.34 19.71 5.95
C MET A 1 36.48 18.87 5.03
N GLU A 2 36.25 17.61 5.39
CA GLU A 2 35.30 16.76 4.67
C GLU A 2 33.90 17.31 4.91
N GLU A 3 33.25 17.80 3.86
CA GLU A 3 31.81 18.07 3.89
C GLU A 3 31.10 16.75 4.19
N THR A 4 30.59 16.63 5.41
CA THR A 4 29.68 15.54 5.80
C THR A 4 28.44 15.69 4.93
N ARG A 5 28.36 14.99 3.79
CA ARG A 5 27.14 14.84 3.01
C ARG A 5 26.05 14.36 3.97
N LYS A 6 25.11 15.24 4.28
CA LYS A 6 23.87 14.84 4.98
C LYS A 6 23.27 13.72 4.17
N LYS A 7 23.28 12.50 4.71
CA LYS A 7 22.65 11.35 4.05
C LYS A 7 21.16 11.64 3.96
N GLU A 8 20.68 11.86 2.74
CA GLU A 8 19.27 12.12 2.50
C GLU A 8 18.46 10.90 2.98
N ILE A 9 17.48 11.15 3.85
CA ILE A 9 16.63 10.09 4.39
C ILE A 9 15.77 9.56 3.25
N LYS A 10 15.85 8.26 3.01
CA LYS A 10 15.00 7.59 2.02
C LYS A 10 13.56 7.56 2.48
N ARG A 11 12.63 7.67 1.52
CA ARG A 11 11.20 7.78 1.79
C ARG A 11 10.44 6.67 1.09
N VAL A 12 9.63 5.94 1.84
CA VAL A 12 8.75 4.87 1.33
C VAL A 12 7.30 5.21 1.63
N ILE A 13 6.47 5.18 0.60
CA ILE A 13 5.03 5.28 0.75
C ILE A 13 4.47 3.89 1.03
N ALA A 14 3.68 3.77 2.09
CA ALA A 14 2.93 2.57 2.42
C ALA A 14 1.44 2.80 2.11
N ILE A 15 0.93 2.11 1.10
CA ILE A 15 -0.47 2.16 0.64
C ILE A 15 -1.17 0.91 1.20
N ASN A 16 -1.94 1.07 2.27
CA ASN A 16 -2.57 -0.05 2.96
C ASN A 16 -3.70 0.47 3.87
N ASP A 17 -4.53 -0.40 4.42
CA ASP A 17 -5.51 0.00 5.43
C ASP A 17 -4.85 0.38 6.77
N MET A 18 -5.56 1.16 7.56
CA MET A 18 -5.23 1.44 8.94
C MET A 18 -6.20 0.68 9.86
N SER A 19 -5.79 -0.47 10.34
CA SER A 19 -6.49 -1.18 11.40
C SER A 19 -6.14 -0.59 12.77
N CYS A 20 -7.14 -0.03 13.48
CA CYS A 20 -6.92 0.60 14.79
C CYS A 20 -6.50 -0.41 15.86
N PHE A 21 -7.17 -1.57 15.90
CA PHE A 21 -6.83 -2.67 16.80
C PHE A 21 -6.49 -3.93 16.00
N GLY A 22 -5.46 -4.69 16.44
CA GLY A 22 -5.05 -5.95 15.82
C GLY A 22 -3.65 -5.91 15.19
N LYS A 23 -2.92 -4.81 15.24
CA LYS A 23 -1.51 -4.66 14.79
C LYS A 23 -1.24 -5.33 13.44
N CYS A 24 -1.80 -4.78 12.38
CA CYS A 24 -1.56 -5.23 11.01
C CYS A 24 -1.49 -4.00 10.06
N SER A 25 -1.24 -4.23 8.81
CA SER A 25 -1.29 -3.21 7.75
C SER A 25 -0.43 -1.97 8.09
N LEU A 26 -0.93 -0.75 8.02
CA LEU A 26 -0.15 0.47 8.32
C LEU A 26 0.39 0.50 9.76
N THR A 27 -0.36 -0.02 10.73
CA THR A 27 0.09 0.00 12.14
C THR A 27 1.31 -0.90 12.41
N VAL A 28 1.63 -1.81 11.48
CA VAL A 28 2.87 -2.60 11.47
C VAL A 28 3.89 -2.04 10.46
N ALA A 29 3.46 -1.71 9.26
CA ALA A 29 4.36 -1.25 8.20
C ALA A 29 5.11 0.03 8.60
N LEU A 30 4.42 1.02 9.18
CA LEU A 30 5.02 2.30 9.54
C LEU A 30 6.16 2.16 10.56
N PRO A 31 5.99 1.52 11.72
CA PRO A 31 7.07 1.36 12.68
C PRO A 31 8.22 0.49 12.17
N VAL A 32 7.92 -0.55 11.37
CA VAL A 32 8.95 -1.42 10.79
C VAL A 32 9.80 -0.65 9.80
N ILE A 33 9.20 0.04 8.82
CA ILE A 33 9.93 0.86 7.85
C ILE A 33 10.77 1.94 8.56
N SER A 34 10.19 2.61 9.55
CA SER A 34 10.88 3.64 10.33
C SER A 34 12.07 3.09 11.12
N ALA A 35 11.98 1.86 11.65
CA ALA A 35 13.07 1.21 12.37
C ALA A 35 14.31 0.94 11.49
N PHE A 36 14.14 0.87 10.16
CA PHE A 36 15.23 0.78 9.19
C PHE A 36 15.83 2.15 8.81
N GLY A 37 15.43 3.23 9.48
CA GLY A 37 15.92 4.59 9.20
C GLY A 37 15.36 5.19 7.90
N VAL A 38 14.18 4.73 7.48
CA VAL A 38 13.46 5.19 6.30
C VAL A 38 12.22 5.99 6.74
N GLU A 39 11.95 7.11 6.12
CA GLU A 39 10.71 7.86 6.34
C GLU A 39 9.53 7.08 5.75
N ALA A 40 8.63 6.61 6.62
CA ALA A 40 7.42 5.91 6.25
C ALA A 40 6.27 6.90 6.06
N VAL A 41 5.73 7.00 4.85
CA VAL A 41 4.63 7.91 4.51
C VAL A 41 3.36 7.10 4.26
N PRO A 42 2.32 7.22 5.09
CA PRO A 42 1.08 6.47 4.89
C PRO A 42 0.20 7.08 3.78
N LEU A 43 -0.37 6.21 2.94
CA LEU A 43 -1.54 6.50 2.10
C LEU A 43 -2.62 5.48 2.46
N PRO A 44 -3.52 5.79 3.40
CA PRO A 44 -4.50 4.84 3.88
C PRO A 44 -5.58 4.55 2.82
N THR A 45 -5.88 3.26 2.62
CA THR A 45 -6.97 2.77 1.74
C THR A 45 -8.30 2.69 2.49
N ALA A 46 -8.25 2.39 3.78
CA ALA A 46 -9.38 2.36 4.69
C ALA A 46 -8.94 2.65 6.12
N VAL A 47 -9.86 3.09 6.97
CA VAL A 47 -9.69 3.07 8.43
C VAL A 47 -10.67 2.06 9.01
N LEU A 48 -10.14 1.05 9.68
CA LEU A 48 -10.90 -0.04 10.28
C LEU A 48 -10.81 0.03 11.80
N SER A 49 -11.93 -0.18 12.50
CA SER A 49 -11.91 -0.22 13.98
C SER A 49 -11.05 -1.37 14.51
N THR A 50 -11.00 -2.50 13.80
CA THR A 50 -10.14 -3.65 14.09
C THR A 50 -9.63 -4.28 12.81
N HIS A 51 -8.63 -5.15 12.91
CA HIS A 51 -8.32 -6.12 11.85
C HIS A 51 -9.57 -6.95 11.51
N THR A 52 -9.70 -7.37 10.24
CA THR A 52 -10.87 -8.15 9.79
C THR A 52 -10.77 -9.64 10.14
N GLY A 53 -9.55 -10.17 10.27
CA GLY A 53 -9.33 -11.56 10.64
C GLY A 53 -9.57 -11.80 12.13
N GLY A 54 -10.52 -12.67 12.48
CA GLY A 54 -10.87 -13.01 13.86
C GLY A 54 -11.78 -12.02 14.58
N PHE A 55 -12.19 -10.92 13.94
CA PHE A 55 -13.13 -9.94 14.49
C PHE A 55 -14.36 -9.83 13.60
N THR A 56 -15.52 -9.56 14.22
CA THR A 56 -16.80 -9.34 13.55
C THR A 56 -17.40 -8.00 13.98
N GLY A 57 -18.26 -7.40 13.14
CA GLY A 57 -18.93 -6.14 13.47
C GLY A 57 -18.02 -4.92 13.50
N TYR A 58 -16.84 -5.00 12.87
CA TYR A 58 -15.94 -3.85 12.74
C TYR A 58 -16.56 -2.75 11.87
N THR A 59 -16.16 -1.51 12.13
CA THR A 59 -16.50 -0.37 11.27
C THR A 59 -15.39 -0.16 10.24
N CYS A 60 -15.78 0.31 9.06
CA CYS A 60 -14.87 0.59 7.96
C CYS A 60 -15.20 1.96 7.36
N LEU A 61 -14.22 2.84 7.32
CA LEU A 61 -14.27 4.09 6.56
C LEU A 61 -13.47 3.88 5.26
N ASP A 62 -14.17 3.91 4.13
CA ASP A 62 -13.55 3.88 2.80
C ASP A 62 -12.80 5.20 2.53
N MET A 63 -11.53 5.13 2.19
CA MET A 63 -10.67 6.28 1.92
C MET A 63 -10.50 6.55 0.42
N THR A 64 -11.22 5.87 -0.47
CA THR A 64 -11.01 5.92 -1.93
C THR A 64 -10.98 7.35 -2.47
N ASP A 65 -11.96 8.19 -2.11
CA ASP A 65 -12.02 9.57 -2.61
C ASP A 65 -10.96 10.46 -1.94
N GLU A 66 -10.60 10.17 -0.69
CA GLU A 66 -9.57 10.92 0.02
C GLU A 66 -8.16 10.57 -0.50
N MET A 67 -7.91 9.32 -0.91
CA MET A 67 -6.66 8.95 -1.59
C MET A 67 -6.39 9.85 -2.79
N VAL A 68 -7.40 10.11 -3.62
CA VAL A 68 -7.28 10.99 -4.79
C VAL A 68 -6.87 12.40 -4.36
N LYS A 69 -7.52 12.97 -3.34
CA LYS A 69 -7.22 14.33 -2.85
C LYS A 69 -5.80 14.43 -2.26
N ILE A 70 -5.38 13.41 -1.50
CA ILE A 70 -4.03 13.32 -0.93
C ILE A 70 -2.99 13.30 -2.06
N ILE A 71 -3.19 12.44 -3.06
CA ILE A 71 -2.29 12.30 -4.22
C ILE A 71 -2.19 13.62 -5.00
N GLU A 72 -3.32 14.25 -5.29
CA GLU A 72 -3.33 15.54 -6.00
C GLU A 72 -2.62 16.63 -5.19
N HIS A 73 -2.83 16.70 -3.89
CA HIS A 73 -2.07 17.62 -3.04
C HIS A 73 -0.56 17.33 -3.07
N TRP A 74 -0.15 16.06 -3.01
CA TRP A 74 1.26 15.69 -3.10
C TRP A 74 1.91 16.11 -4.42
N LYS A 75 1.16 16.10 -5.53
CA LYS A 75 1.63 16.64 -6.82
C LYS A 75 1.93 18.14 -6.70
N THR A 76 1.06 18.92 -6.04
CA THR A 76 1.23 20.38 -5.92
C THR A 76 2.47 20.76 -5.12
N ILE A 77 2.86 19.96 -4.13
CA ILE A 77 4.05 20.22 -3.28
C ILE A 77 5.33 19.58 -3.83
N GLY A 78 5.27 18.93 -5.00
CA GLY A 78 6.43 18.27 -5.62
C GLY A 78 6.96 17.09 -4.79
N PHE A 79 6.07 16.37 -4.10
CA PHE A 79 6.43 15.22 -3.29
C PHE A 79 7.17 14.15 -4.09
N ARG A 80 8.18 13.51 -3.50
CA ARG A 80 8.98 12.43 -4.11
C ARG A 80 9.18 11.30 -3.14
N CYS A 81 9.29 10.07 -3.68
CA CYS A 81 9.58 8.87 -2.91
C CYS A 81 10.65 7.99 -3.57
N ASP A 82 11.33 7.20 -2.74
CA ASP A 82 12.32 6.22 -3.16
C ASP A 82 11.73 4.80 -3.25
N GLY A 83 10.59 4.59 -2.60
CA GLY A 83 9.87 3.32 -2.63
C GLY A 83 8.36 3.48 -2.49
N ILE A 84 7.64 2.52 -3.06
CA ILE A 84 6.19 2.37 -2.95
C ILE A 84 5.94 0.94 -2.50
N TYR A 85 5.28 0.76 -1.38
CA TYR A 85 4.83 -0.52 -0.86
C TYR A 85 3.30 -0.53 -0.79
N THR A 86 2.66 -1.55 -1.35
CA THR A 86 1.21 -1.71 -1.31
C THR A 86 0.81 -2.95 -0.53
N GLY A 87 -0.35 -2.92 0.09
CA GLY A 87 -0.98 -4.03 0.75
C GLY A 87 -2.47 -4.10 0.43
N TYR A 88 -3.33 -4.08 1.44
CA TYR A 88 -4.77 -4.26 1.28
C TYR A 88 -5.44 -3.07 0.58
N PHE A 89 -6.28 -3.39 -0.40
CA PHE A 89 -7.23 -2.48 -1.05
C PHE A 89 -8.66 -2.91 -0.74
N LEU A 90 -9.53 -1.94 -0.54
CA LEU A 90 -10.93 -2.20 -0.26
C LEU A 90 -11.72 -2.55 -1.54
N ASN A 91 -11.29 -2.05 -2.70
CA ASN A 91 -11.98 -2.21 -3.98
C ASN A 91 -11.03 -1.99 -5.19
N SER A 92 -11.48 -2.38 -6.38
CA SER A 92 -10.74 -2.24 -7.65
C SER A 92 -10.35 -0.79 -7.98
N ARG A 93 -11.20 0.20 -7.64
CA ARG A 93 -10.90 1.61 -7.90
C ARG A 93 -9.64 2.07 -7.16
N GLN A 94 -9.38 1.55 -5.97
CA GLN A 94 -8.15 1.87 -5.22
C GLN A 94 -6.91 1.26 -5.89
N ALA A 95 -7.02 0.07 -6.47
CA ALA A 95 -5.94 -0.53 -7.26
C ALA A 95 -5.63 0.32 -8.51
N ASP A 96 -6.65 0.82 -9.21
CA ASP A 96 -6.49 1.70 -10.37
C ASP A 96 -5.87 3.06 -9.99
N ILE A 97 -6.33 3.69 -8.90
CA ILE A 97 -5.74 4.91 -8.35
C ILE A 97 -4.26 4.70 -8.03
N THR A 98 -3.93 3.56 -7.40
CA THR A 98 -2.56 3.22 -7.05
C THR A 98 -1.70 2.96 -8.28
N ALA A 99 -2.24 2.33 -9.32
CA ALA A 99 -1.55 2.13 -10.58
C ALA A 99 -1.18 3.47 -11.24
N GLY A 100 -2.12 4.44 -11.26
CA GLY A 100 -1.87 5.80 -11.72
C GLY A 100 -0.84 6.53 -10.84
N PHE A 101 -0.94 6.39 -9.51
CA PHE A 101 0.03 6.93 -8.57
C PHE A 101 1.46 6.42 -8.84
N ILE A 102 1.62 5.12 -9.11
CA ILE A 102 2.92 4.56 -9.46
C ILE A 102 3.47 5.21 -10.73
N ASP A 103 2.64 5.41 -11.76
CA ASP A 103 3.08 6.03 -13.01
C ASP A 103 3.52 7.49 -12.79
N ASP A 104 2.79 8.25 -11.97
CA ASP A 104 3.05 9.67 -11.71
C ASP A 104 4.27 9.92 -10.80
N PHE A 105 4.52 9.05 -9.84
CA PHE A 105 5.53 9.27 -8.79
C PHE A 105 6.78 8.40 -8.92
N LYS A 106 6.76 7.38 -9.79
CA LYS A 106 7.91 6.51 -10.03
C LYS A 106 9.01 7.25 -10.77
N ASN A 107 10.19 7.31 -10.16
CA ASN A 107 11.43 7.78 -10.77
C ASN A 107 12.35 6.58 -11.09
N PRO A 108 13.43 6.72 -11.88
CA PRO A 108 14.32 5.60 -12.21
C PRO A 108 14.90 4.84 -11.01
N GLY A 109 14.98 5.47 -9.84
CA GLY A 109 15.46 4.86 -8.59
C GLY A 109 14.38 4.27 -7.69
N THR A 110 13.10 4.62 -7.94
CA THR A 110 11.98 4.21 -7.08
C THR A 110 11.74 2.70 -7.19
N LYS A 111 11.66 2.02 -6.05
CA LYS A 111 11.31 0.60 -5.98
C LYS A 111 9.83 0.43 -5.67
N VAL A 112 9.16 -0.43 -6.42
CA VAL A 112 7.75 -0.76 -6.22
C VAL A 112 7.65 -2.19 -5.72
N ILE A 113 7.03 -2.36 -4.57
CA ILE A 113 6.78 -3.65 -3.92
C ILE A 113 5.27 -3.78 -3.78
N VAL A 114 4.70 -4.84 -4.35
CA VAL A 114 3.27 -5.12 -4.28
C VAL A 114 3.03 -6.38 -3.47
N ASP A 115 2.34 -6.23 -2.36
CA ASP A 115 1.73 -7.34 -1.64
C ASP A 115 0.30 -7.51 -2.21
N PRO A 116 0.04 -8.60 -2.95
CA PRO A 116 -1.20 -8.76 -3.70
C PRO A 116 -2.32 -9.32 -2.82
N VAL A 117 -2.65 -8.60 -1.76
CA VAL A 117 -3.61 -9.04 -0.72
C VAL A 117 -4.99 -9.27 -1.32
N MET A 118 -5.31 -10.55 -1.59
CA MET A 118 -6.57 -10.97 -2.22
C MET A 118 -7.23 -12.14 -1.51
N GLY A 119 -6.47 -12.99 -0.86
CA GLY A 119 -7.02 -14.21 -0.27
C GLY A 119 -6.00 -15.00 0.54
N ASP A 120 -6.48 -16.02 1.25
CA ASP A 120 -5.67 -16.94 2.01
C ASP A 120 -6.40 -18.28 2.17
N ASN A 121 -5.64 -19.33 2.54
CA ASN A 121 -6.19 -20.68 2.76
C ASN A 121 -7.05 -21.22 1.58
N GLY A 122 -6.62 -20.94 0.34
CA GLY A 122 -7.27 -21.37 -0.89
C GLY A 122 -8.54 -20.62 -1.26
N LYS A 123 -8.82 -19.46 -0.66
CA LYS A 123 -10.05 -18.69 -0.88
C LYS A 123 -9.76 -17.19 -0.98
N LEU A 124 -10.53 -16.50 -1.82
CA LEU A 124 -10.58 -15.05 -1.81
C LEU A 124 -11.18 -14.53 -0.49
N TYR A 125 -10.72 -13.37 -0.06
CA TYR A 125 -11.35 -12.65 1.06
C TYR A 125 -12.77 -12.22 0.70
N ALA A 126 -13.61 -12.08 1.71
CA ALA A 126 -14.99 -11.66 1.54
C ALA A 126 -15.08 -10.30 0.81
N GLY A 127 -15.92 -10.24 -0.21
CA GLY A 127 -16.13 -9.05 -1.02
C GLY A 127 -15.23 -8.94 -2.27
N PHE A 128 -14.26 -9.83 -2.45
CA PHE A 128 -13.44 -9.89 -3.65
C PHE A 128 -13.95 -10.93 -4.65
N ASP A 129 -13.78 -10.63 -5.93
CA ASP A 129 -14.17 -11.47 -7.05
C ASP A 129 -13.04 -11.62 -8.09
N ALA A 130 -13.32 -12.34 -9.17
CA ALA A 130 -12.34 -12.53 -10.24
C ALA A 130 -11.93 -11.21 -10.93
N GLY A 131 -12.80 -10.21 -10.97
CA GLY A 131 -12.48 -8.88 -11.50
C GLY A 131 -11.41 -8.20 -10.66
N PHE A 132 -11.58 -8.21 -9.34
CA PHE A 132 -10.58 -7.68 -8.41
C PHE A 132 -9.22 -8.38 -8.57
N VAL A 133 -9.22 -9.71 -8.73
CA VAL A 133 -7.96 -10.47 -8.98
C VAL A 133 -7.24 -9.95 -10.22
N GLU A 134 -7.96 -9.72 -11.33
CA GLU A 134 -7.35 -9.21 -12.56
C GLU A 134 -6.81 -7.78 -12.38
N ASP A 135 -7.44 -6.94 -11.57
CA ASP A 135 -6.94 -5.58 -11.30
C ASP A 135 -5.67 -5.62 -10.45
N ILE A 136 -5.60 -6.49 -9.44
CA ILE A 136 -4.36 -6.70 -8.68
C ILE A 136 -3.25 -7.29 -9.55
N LYS A 137 -3.55 -8.22 -10.47
CA LYS A 137 -2.56 -8.71 -11.45
C LYS A 137 -1.99 -7.59 -12.33
N LYS A 138 -2.83 -6.64 -12.75
CA LYS A 138 -2.35 -5.45 -13.50
C LYS A 138 -1.39 -4.61 -12.65
N LEU A 139 -1.71 -4.42 -11.36
CA LEU A 139 -0.85 -3.71 -10.43
C LEU A 139 0.49 -4.45 -10.22
N CYS A 140 0.47 -5.78 -10.06
CA CYS A 140 1.67 -6.61 -9.94
C CYS A 140 2.64 -6.44 -11.13
N LYS A 141 2.12 -6.21 -12.35
CA LYS A 141 2.97 -5.96 -13.54
C LYS A 141 3.80 -4.67 -13.44
N LYS A 142 3.45 -3.73 -12.55
CA LYS A 142 4.21 -2.50 -12.29
C LYS A 142 5.28 -2.67 -11.21
N ALA A 143 5.26 -3.78 -10.48
CA ALA A 143 6.14 -4.05 -9.35
C ALA A 143 7.55 -4.47 -9.79
N HIS A 144 8.52 -4.19 -8.93
CA HIS A 144 9.85 -4.78 -8.98
C HIS A 144 9.93 -6.07 -8.14
N VAL A 145 9.07 -6.15 -7.10
CA VAL A 145 8.94 -7.30 -6.21
C VAL A 145 7.46 -7.48 -5.88
N ILE A 146 7.00 -8.72 -5.88
CA ILE A 146 5.69 -9.11 -5.36
C ILE A 146 5.88 -10.10 -4.20
N THR A 147 4.98 -10.06 -3.21
CA THR A 147 5.07 -10.88 -1.99
C THR A 147 3.80 -11.74 -1.76
N PRO A 148 3.36 -12.53 -2.75
CA PRO A 148 2.15 -13.31 -2.62
C PRO A 148 2.31 -14.45 -1.61
N ASN A 149 1.25 -14.75 -0.83
CA ASN A 149 1.11 -16.03 -0.18
C ASN A 149 0.80 -17.14 -1.21
N VAL A 150 0.71 -18.41 -0.78
CA VAL A 150 0.47 -19.55 -1.70
C VAL A 150 -0.86 -19.40 -2.45
N THR A 151 -1.92 -18.95 -1.79
CA THR A 151 -3.23 -18.75 -2.41
C THR A 151 -3.17 -17.68 -3.50
N GLU A 152 -2.57 -16.55 -3.21
CA GLU A 152 -2.41 -15.43 -4.13
C GLU A 152 -1.50 -15.78 -5.33
N ALA A 153 -0.47 -16.60 -5.10
CA ALA A 153 0.40 -17.07 -6.17
C ALA A 153 -0.29 -18.08 -7.12
N MET A 154 -1.39 -18.71 -6.70
CA MET A 154 -2.19 -19.63 -7.51
C MET A 154 -3.32 -18.93 -8.28
N LEU A 155 -3.66 -17.72 -7.93
CA LEU A 155 -4.67 -16.88 -8.59
C LEU A 155 -4.11 -16.19 -9.82
#